data_b1d5cb0eb2b14de59c71971f157839c1
#
_entry.id   b1d5cb0eb2b14de59c71971f157839c1
#
_cell.length_a   1.000
_cell.length_b   1.000
_cell.length_c   1.000
_cell.angle_alpha   90.00
_cell.angle_beta   90.00
_cell.angle_gamma   90.00
#
_symmetry.space_group_name_H-M   'P 1'
#
loop_
_entity.id
_entity.type
_entity.pdbx_description
1 polymer ?
#
loop_
_entity_poly.entity_id
_entity_poly.type
_entity_poly.pdbx_seq_one_letter_code
_entity_poly.pdbx_strand_id
1 'polypeptide(L)' 'MLPSEVKVSRISDTTEFDSNSNAVSVRQYTFSVGNYGPFYEKFYAGEQDTPAIERRITNRVAQLRELGVIK' A
#
# COMPACT_ATOMS: atom_id res chain seq x y z
N MET A 1 -4.21 -3.45 -12.86
CA MET A 1 -4.21 -1.97 -13.01
C MET A 1 -4.92 -1.34 -11.83
N LEU A 2 -4.37 -0.26 -11.31
CA LEU A 2 -4.99 0.46 -10.20
C LEU A 2 -6.24 1.22 -10.67
N PRO A 3 -7.24 1.41 -9.78
CA PRO A 3 -8.37 2.28 -10.10
C PRO A 3 -7.89 3.69 -10.50
N SER A 4 -8.63 4.34 -11.39
CA SER A 4 -8.21 5.63 -11.94
C SER A 4 -8.10 6.75 -10.90
N GLU A 5 -8.86 6.67 -9.80
CA GLU A 5 -8.82 7.65 -8.73
C GLU A 5 -7.63 7.48 -7.79
N VAL A 6 -6.89 6.37 -7.91
CA VAL A 6 -5.72 6.09 -7.06
C VAL A 6 -4.48 6.73 -7.67
N LYS A 7 -3.76 7.48 -6.86
CA LYS A 7 -2.52 8.13 -7.27
C LYS A 7 -1.43 7.81 -6.25
N VAL A 8 -0.38 7.14 -6.69
CA VAL A 8 0.79 6.86 -5.85
C VAL A 8 1.68 8.10 -5.85
N SER A 9 1.91 8.65 -4.67
CA SER A 9 2.71 9.87 -4.52
C SER A 9 4.14 9.60 -4.06
N ARG A 10 4.39 8.46 -3.41
CA ARG A 10 5.71 8.14 -2.89
C ARG A 10 5.88 6.63 -2.73
N ILE A 11 7.09 6.16 -3.00
CA ILE A 11 7.50 4.78 -2.73
C ILE A 11 8.79 4.86 -1.93
N SER A 12 8.81 4.23 -0.75
CA SER A 12 9.96 4.25 0.16
C SER A 12 10.38 2.83 0.49
N ASP A 13 11.69 2.58 0.48
CA ASP A 13 12.25 1.30 0.91
C ASP A 13 12.88 1.48 2.28
N THR A 14 12.55 0.58 3.21
CA THR A 14 13.08 0.57 4.57
C THR A 14 13.47 -0.83 4.96
N THR A 15 14.17 -0.95 6.09
CA THR A 15 14.52 -2.24 6.68
C THR A 15 13.86 -2.33 8.05
N GLU A 16 13.16 -3.44 8.30
CA GLU A 16 12.60 -3.75 9.60
C GLU A 16 13.26 -5.03 10.12
N PHE A 17 13.13 -5.29 11.41
CA PHE A 17 13.67 -6.51 12.01
C PHE A 17 12.52 -7.34 12.54
N ASP A 18 12.53 -8.64 12.22
CA ASP A 18 11.51 -9.55 12.72
C ASP A 18 11.81 -9.95 14.18
N SER A 19 10.99 -10.84 14.75
CA SER A 19 11.14 -11.27 16.13
C SER A 19 12.44 -12.04 16.39
N ASN A 20 13.09 -12.53 15.32
CA ASN A 20 14.37 -13.23 15.41
C ASN A 20 15.55 -12.30 15.09
N SER A 21 15.32 -10.99 15.02
CA SER A 21 16.32 -9.97 14.69
C SER A 21 16.89 -10.11 13.28
N ASN A 22 16.18 -10.75 12.38
CA ASN A 22 16.55 -10.82 10.95
C ASN A 22 16.08 -9.57 10.23
N ALA A 23 16.95 -9.01 9.40
CA ALA A 23 16.61 -7.84 8.58
C ALA A 23 15.61 -8.22 7.49
N VAL A 24 14.52 -7.46 7.38
CA VAL A 24 13.47 -7.67 6.39
C VAL A 24 13.31 -6.42 5.57
N SER A 25 13.35 -6.57 4.24
CA SER A 25 13.12 -5.44 3.32
C SER A 25 11.62 -5.14 3.26
N VAL A 26 11.28 -3.85 3.42
CA VAL A 26 9.90 -3.39 3.40
C VAL A 26 9.78 -2.22 2.43
N ARG A 27 8.80 -2.28 1.54
CA ARG A 27 8.48 -1.18 0.63
C ARG A 27 7.15 -0.58 1.03
N GLN A 28 7.12 0.72 1.26
CA GLN A 28 5.90 1.43 1.63
C GLN A 28 5.44 2.30 0.48
N TYR A 29 4.18 2.12 0.07
CA TYR A 29 3.53 2.96 -0.91
C TYR A 29 2.66 3.97 -0.20
N THR A 30 2.83 5.23 -0.57
CA THR A 30 1.95 6.32 -0.12
C THR A 30 1.06 6.69 -1.30
N PHE A 31 -0.24 6.64 -1.10
CA PHE A 31 -1.19 6.89 -2.18
C PHE A 31 -2.37 7.72 -1.70
N SER A 32 -3.05 8.32 -2.65
CA SER A 32 -4.30 9.04 -2.40
C SER A 32 -5.41 8.44 -3.26
N VAL A 33 -6.65 8.64 -2.84
CA VAL A 33 -7.84 8.21 -3.59
C VAL A 33 -8.70 9.45 -3.78
N GLY A 34 -8.69 10.01 -5.00
CA GLY A 34 -9.32 11.29 -5.26
C GLY A 34 -8.72 12.37 -4.37
N ASN A 35 -9.55 13.02 -3.55
CA ASN A 35 -9.12 14.06 -2.62
C ASN A 35 -8.82 13.53 -1.22
N TYR A 36 -8.82 12.22 -1.04
CA TYR A 36 -8.63 11.58 0.26
C TYR A 36 -7.22 11.02 0.37
N GLY A 37 -6.65 11.13 1.55
CA GLY A 37 -5.33 10.60 1.84
C GLY A 37 -4.50 11.58 2.64
N PRO A 38 -3.22 11.28 2.84
CA PRO A 38 -2.52 10.11 2.30
C PRO A 38 -2.85 8.81 3.02
N PHE A 39 -2.78 7.73 2.27
CA PHE A 39 -2.90 6.38 2.82
C PHE A 39 -1.60 5.64 2.59
N TYR A 40 -1.32 4.64 3.44
CA TYR A 40 -0.06 3.91 3.41
C TYR A 40 -0.31 2.41 3.33
N GLU A 41 0.52 1.72 2.55
CA GLU A 41 0.48 0.27 2.46
C GLU A 41 1.90 -0.27 2.42
N LYS A 42 2.19 -1.26 3.28
CA LYS A 42 3.51 -1.88 3.35
C LYS A 42 3.52 -3.23 2.66
N PHE A 43 4.58 -3.50 1.93
CA PHE A 43 4.80 -4.75 1.23
C PHE A 43 6.13 -5.34 1.64
N TYR A 44 6.09 -6.56 2.18
CA TYR A 44 7.28 -7.26 2.62
C TYR A 44 7.88 -8.07 1.45
N ALA A 45 9.10 -8.59 1.64
CA ALA A 45 9.72 -9.43 0.62
C ALA A 45 8.79 -10.57 0.23
N GLY A 46 8.68 -10.84 -1.08
CA GLY A 46 7.75 -11.84 -1.61
C GLY A 46 6.38 -11.30 -1.97
N GLU A 47 6.06 -10.05 -1.57
CA GLU A 47 4.78 -9.41 -1.85
C GLU A 47 4.93 -8.19 -2.77
N GLN A 48 6.10 -8.00 -3.37
CA GLN A 48 6.43 -6.77 -4.08
C GLN A 48 6.28 -6.87 -5.61
N ASP A 49 5.62 -7.91 -6.10
CA ASP A 49 5.31 -8.01 -7.52
C ASP A 49 4.12 -7.12 -7.88
N THR A 50 4.11 -6.61 -9.11
CA THR A 50 3.10 -5.64 -9.54
C THR A 50 1.66 -6.12 -9.34
N PRO A 51 1.27 -7.35 -9.73
CA PRO A 51 -0.10 -7.81 -9.49
C PRO A 51 -0.49 -7.86 -8.03
N ALA A 52 0.42 -8.25 -7.14
CA ALA A 52 0.13 -8.30 -5.70
C ALA A 52 -0.07 -6.91 -5.13
N ILE A 53 0.77 -5.95 -5.53
CA ILE A 53 0.66 -4.55 -5.09
C ILE A 53 -0.66 -3.96 -5.55
N GLU A 54 -1.00 -4.12 -6.82
CA GLU A 54 -2.25 -3.58 -7.38
C GLU A 54 -3.48 -4.17 -6.70
N ARG A 55 -3.48 -5.48 -6.47
CA ARG A 55 -4.59 -6.16 -5.80
C ARG A 55 -4.78 -5.64 -4.38
N ARG A 56 -3.70 -5.51 -3.63
CA ARG A 56 -3.79 -5.06 -2.24
C ARG A 56 -4.27 -3.61 -2.14
N ILE A 57 -3.77 -2.72 -2.99
CA ILE A 57 -4.23 -1.33 -2.99
C ILE A 57 -5.69 -1.25 -3.42
N THR A 58 -6.09 -2.00 -4.44
CA THR A 58 -7.49 -2.04 -4.88
C THR A 58 -8.41 -2.53 -3.76
N ASN A 59 -8.02 -3.58 -3.05
CA ASN A 59 -8.80 -4.10 -1.92
C ASN A 59 -8.87 -3.09 -0.78
N ARG A 60 -7.79 -2.35 -0.54
CA ARG A 60 -7.77 -1.30 0.48
C ARG A 60 -8.74 -0.18 0.14
N VAL A 61 -8.79 0.23 -1.12
CA VAL A 61 -9.73 1.26 -1.58
C VAL A 61 -11.17 0.81 -1.34
N ALA A 62 -11.50 -0.45 -1.66
CA ALA A 62 -12.82 -0.99 -1.43
C ALA A 62 -13.18 -1.00 0.06
N GLN A 63 -12.23 -1.37 0.91
CA GLN A 63 -12.40 -1.38 2.35
C GLN A 63 -12.63 0.03 2.90
N LEU A 64 -11.85 0.99 2.45
CA LEU A 64 -12.01 2.39 2.86
C LEU A 64 -13.38 2.93 2.47
N ARG A 65 -13.88 2.52 1.32
CA ARG A 65 -15.21 2.92 0.85
C ARG A 65 -16.32 2.31 1.70
N GLU A 66 -16.18 1.04 2.08
CA GLU A 66 -17.11 0.37 2.98
C GLU A 66 -17.15 1.02 4.36
N LEU A 67 -16.00 1.45 4.85
CA LEU A 67 -15.89 2.09 6.16
C LEU A 67 -16.34 3.55 6.17
N GLY A 68 -16.66 4.11 5.00
CA GLY A 68 -17.08 5.49 4.89
C GLY A 68 -15.94 6.51 5.00
N VAL A 69 -14.68 6.04 4.95
CA VAL A 69 -13.51 6.94 4.99
C VAL A 69 -13.41 7.73 3.68
N ILE A 70 -13.79 7.11 2.58
CA ILE A 70 -13.87 7.74 1.26
C ILE A 70 -15.26 7.49 0.67
N LYS A 71 -15.62 8.32 -0.30
CA LYS A 71 -16.90 8.19 -1.02
C LYS A 71 -16.79 7.37 -2.29
#